data_4346ece382ce96bf0c5f2f0518d8b282
#
_entry.id   4346ece382ce96bf0c5f2f0518d8b282
#
_cell.length_a   1.000
_cell.length_b   1.000
_cell.length_c   1.000
_cell.angle_alpha   90.00
_cell.angle_beta   90.00
_cell.angle_gamma   90.00
#
_symmetry.space_group_name_H-M   'P 1'
#
loop_
_entity.id
_entity.type
_entity.pdbx_description
1 polymer ?
#
loop_
_entity_poly.entity_id
_entity_poly.type
_entity_poly.pdbx_seq_one_letter_code
_entity_poly.pdbx_strand_id
1 'polypeptide(L)' 'MQKIHLTIEGMSCGHCVASVNNALKALPGVDVERVTVGEAVISHDPGTTSTTAIAQAVEDEGYAVVSTQGA' A
#
# COMPACT_ATOMS: atom_id res chain seq x y z
N MET A 1 -14.04 0.18 -7.80
CA MET A 1 -12.80 0.19 -7.02
C MET A 1 -12.82 1.34 -6.03
N GLN A 2 -12.25 1.13 -4.88
CA GLN A 2 -12.18 2.15 -3.83
C GLN A 2 -10.76 2.67 -3.71
N LYS A 3 -10.63 3.98 -3.64
CA LYS A 3 -9.34 4.63 -3.44
C LYS A 3 -9.08 4.75 -1.95
N ILE A 4 -7.89 4.35 -1.52
CA ILE A 4 -7.47 4.49 -0.13
C ILE A 4 -6.08 5.12 -0.05
N HIS A 5 -5.85 5.78 1.06
CA HIS A 5 -4.59 6.44 1.37
C HIS A 5 -3.96 5.71 2.56
N LEU A 6 -2.78 5.19 2.38
CA LEU A 6 -2.04 4.48 3.41
C LEU A 6 -0.94 5.37 3.96
N THR A 7 -0.84 5.43 5.29
CA THR A 7 0.29 6.06 5.96
C THR A 7 1.21 4.94 6.43
N ILE A 8 2.47 4.99 6.02
CA ILE A 8 3.42 3.90 6.22
C ILE A 8 4.64 4.42 6.97
N GLU A 9 5.06 3.71 8.01
CA GLU A 9 6.28 4.00 8.74
C GLU A 9 7.40 3.04 8.34
N GLY A 10 8.64 3.48 8.50
CA GLY A 10 9.81 2.69 8.20
C GLY A 10 10.39 2.95 6.82
N MET A 11 9.71 3.75 6.01
CA MET A 11 10.22 4.14 4.69
C MET A 11 11.16 5.32 4.85
N SER A 12 12.38 5.18 4.37
CA SER A 12 13.39 6.24 4.52
C SER A 12 14.13 6.58 3.23
N CYS A 13 13.87 5.86 2.13
CA CYS A 13 14.58 6.12 0.88
C CYS A 13 13.78 5.59 -0.31
N GLY A 14 14.29 5.88 -1.52
CA GLY A 14 13.64 5.47 -2.75
C GLY A 14 13.50 3.95 -2.93
N HIS A 15 14.41 3.18 -2.35
CA HIS A 15 14.31 1.71 -2.40
C HIS A 15 13.07 1.22 -1.66
N CYS A 16 12.73 1.88 -0.57
CA CYS A 16 11.52 1.54 0.18
C CYS A 16 10.27 1.80 -0.66
N VAL A 17 10.26 2.91 -1.39
CA VAL A 17 9.15 3.23 -2.30
C VAL A 17 8.98 2.12 -3.34
N ALA A 18 10.08 1.69 -3.95
CA ALA A 18 10.03 0.62 -4.95
C ALA A 18 9.55 -0.70 -4.37
N SER A 19 10.01 -1.05 -3.17
CA SER A 19 9.59 -2.29 -2.50
C SER A 19 8.10 -2.29 -2.21
N VAL A 20 7.58 -1.20 -1.67
CA VAL A 20 6.14 -1.07 -1.37
C VAL A 20 5.33 -1.10 -2.66
N ASN A 21 5.78 -0.37 -3.68
CA ASN A 21 5.11 -0.35 -4.98
C ASN A 21 5.00 -1.77 -5.56
N ASN A 22 6.09 -2.52 -5.54
CA ASN A 22 6.11 -3.88 -6.07
C ASN A 22 5.21 -4.81 -5.26
N ALA A 23 5.22 -4.68 -3.93
CA ALA A 23 4.37 -5.49 -3.08
C ALA A 23 2.89 -5.24 -3.36
N LEU A 24 2.51 -3.97 -3.53
CA LEU A 24 1.12 -3.62 -3.81
C LEU A 24 0.70 -4.06 -5.21
N LYS A 25 1.57 -3.93 -6.20
CA LYS A 25 1.28 -4.35 -7.56
C LYS A 25 1.09 -5.85 -7.69
N ALA A 26 1.68 -6.63 -6.80
CA ALA A 26 1.55 -8.07 -6.82
C ALA A 26 0.16 -8.55 -6.34
N LEU A 27 -0.61 -7.69 -5.71
CA LEU A 27 -1.93 -8.05 -5.20
C LEU A 27 -2.98 -7.97 -6.29
N PRO A 28 -3.88 -8.97 -6.38
CA PRO A 28 -4.97 -8.91 -7.35
C PRO A 28 -5.97 -7.81 -7.00
N GLY A 29 -6.50 -7.15 -8.03
CA GLY A 29 -7.50 -6.12 -7.83
C GLY A 29 -6.99 -4.83 -7.21
N VAL A 30 -5.69 -4.62 -7.18
CA VAL A 30 -5.07 -3.40 -6.65
C VAL A 30 -4.44 -2.62 -7.81
N ASP A 31 -4.75 -1.33 -7.85
CA ASP A 31 -4.17 -0.40 -8.82
C ASP A 31 -3.43 0.67 -8.02
N VAL A 32 -2.11 0.72 -8.17
CA VAL A 32 -1.27 1.67 -7.46
C VAL A 32 -1.28 3.00 -8.20
N GLU A 33 -1.76 4.05 -7.55
CA GLU A 33 -1.78 5.38 -8.15
C GLU A 33 -0.50 6.15 -7.84
N ARG A 34 -0.05 6.09 -6.58
CA ARG A 34 1.15 6.81 -6.18
C ARG A 34 1.73 6.17 -4.91
N VAL A 35 3.04 6.06 -4.88
CA VAL A 35 3.77 5.65 -3.67
C VAL A 35 4.89 6.65 -3.44
N THR A 36 4.93 7.20 -2.22
CA THR A 36 5.99 8.12 -1.81
C THR A 36 6.52 7.66 -0.46
N VAL A 37 7.59 8.31 0.01
CA VAL A 37 8.13 7.99 1.33
C VAL A 37 7.06 8.34 2.38
N GLY A 38 6.64 7.34 3.13
CA GLY A 38 5.68 7.51 4.20
C GLY A 38 4.22 7.38 3.81
N GLU A 39 3.89 7.27 2.50
CA GLU A 39 2.48 7.12 2.12
C GLU A 39 2.31 6.45 0.76
N ALA A 40 1.14 5.91 0.56
CA ALA A 40 0.76 5.31 -0.72
C ALA A 40 -0.72 5.59 -0.98
N VAL A 41 -1.04 5.90 -2.23
CA VAL A 41 -2.42 6.06 -2.68
C VAL A 41 -2.70 4.96 -3.69
N ILE A 42 -3.68 4.14 -3.40
CA ILE A 42 -4.04 3.02 -4.26
C ILE A 42 -5.55 2.95 -4.43
N SER A 43 -5.97 2.26 -5.49
CA SER A 43 -7.36 1.87 -5.67
C SER A 43 -7.43 0.36 -5.59
N HIS A 44 -8.44 -0.19 -4.94
CA HIS A 44 -8.58 -1.63 -4.84
C HIS A 44 -10.03 -2.06 -4.95
N ASP A 45 -10.22 -3.32 -5.36
CA ASP A 45 -11.52 -3.97 -5.36
C ASP A 45 -11.68 -4.69 -4.02
N PRO A 46 -12.52 -4.18 -3.11
CA PRO A 46 -12.67 -4.78 -1.79
C PRO A 46 -13.22 -6.20 -1.83
N GLY A 47 -13.86 -6.60 -2.91
CA GLY A 47 -14.31 -7.98 -3.09
C GLY A 47 -13.19 -8.94 -3.48
N THR A 48 -12.07 -8.42 -3.99
CA THR A 48 -10.91 -9.22 -4.40
C THR A 48 -9.80 -9.14 -3.37
N THR A 49 -9.47 -7.94 -2.90
CA THR A 49 -8.38 -7.73 -1.95
C THR A 49 -8.83 -6.75 -0.88
N SER A 50 -8.80 -7.18 0.36
CA SER A 50 -9.22 -6.36 1.49
C SER A 50 -8.11 -5.39 1.91
N THR A 51 -8.50 -4.37 2.68
CA THR A 51 -7.55 -3.44 3.27
C THR A 51 -6.55 -4.17 4.16
N THR A 52 -6.99 -5.19 4.88
CA THR A 52 -6.13 -6.02 5.72
C THR A 52 -5.05 -6.71 4.89
N ALA A 53 -5.41 -7.27 3.74
CA ALA A 53 -4.45 -7.91 2.86
C ALA A 53 -3.42 -6.93 2.32
N ILE A 54 -3.86 -5.72 2.00
CA ILE A 54 -2.97 -4.65 1.52
C ILE A 54 -1.98 -4.26 2.62
N ALA A 55 -2.46 -4.05 3.84
CA ALA A 55 -1.60 -3.72 4.97
C ALA A 55 -0.60 -4.85 5.24
N GLN A 56 -1.05 -6.10 5.16
CA GLN A 56 -0.19 -7.25 5.38
C GLN A 56 0.93 -7.32 4.34
N ALA A 57 0.64 -7.02 3.09
CA ALA A 57 1.65 -7.03 2.04
C ALA A 57 2.75 -6.00 2.31
N VAL A 58 2.37 -4.81 2.81
CA VAL A 58 3.34 -3.78 3.17
C VAL A 58 4.15 -4.22 4.38
N GLU A 59 3.51 -4.82 5.38
CA GLU A 59 4.20 -5.30 6.58
C GLU A 59 5.18 -6.43 6.26
N ASP A 60 4.85 -7.28 5.30
CA ASP A 60 5.73 -8.36 4.86
C ASP A 60 7.03 -7.83 4.25
N GLU A 61 7.03 -6.58 3.77
CA GLU A 61 8.23 -5.94 3.25
C GLU A 61 9.05 -5.25 4.35
N GLY A 62 8.60 -5.33 5.59
CA GLY A 62 9.34 -4.78 6.72
C GLY A 62 8.91 -3.38 7.16
N TYR A 63 7.76 -2.90 6.66
CA TYR A 63 7.23 -1.59 7.00
C TYR A 63 5.96 -1.74 7.84
N ALA A 64 5.53 -0.66 8.47
CA ALA A 64 4.30 -0.66 9.26
C ALA A 64 3.27 0.28 8.63
N VAL A 65 2.06 -0.23 8.45
CA VAL A 65 0.94 0.62 8.04
C VAL A 65 0.31 1.20 9.30
N VAL A 66 0.43 2.51 9.45
CA VAL A 66 -0.03 3.22 10.64
C VAL A 66 -1.50 3.57 10.51
N SER A 67 -1.94 3.88 9.30
CA SER A 67 -3.30 4.38 9.08
C SER A 67 -3.74 4.04 7.66
N THR A 68 -5.02 3.75 7.51
CA THR A 68 -5.66 3.60 6.20
C THR A 68 -6.89 4.51 6.19
N GLN A 69 -7.03 5.32 5.14
CA GLN A 69 -8.14 6.25 5.03
C GLN A 69 -8.74 6.18 3.63
N GLY A 70 -10.05 6.27 3.55
CA GLY A 70 -10.73 6.44 2.27
C GLY A 70 -10.35 7.77 1.65
N ALA A 71 -10.02 7.76 0.39
CA ALA A 71 -9.61 8.98 -0.32
C ALA A 71 -10.65 9.39 -1.36
#